data_a5c273643d9f9b8d3c9866ae836a7041
#
_entry.id   a5c273643d9f9b8d3c9866ae836a7041
#
_cell.length_a   1.000
_cell.length_b   1.000
_cell.length_c   1.000
_cell.angle_alpha   90.00
_cell.angle_beta   90.00
_cell.angle_gamma   90.00
#
_symmetry.space_group_name_H-M   'P 1'
#
loop_
_entity.id
_entity.type
_entity.pdbx_description
1 polymer ?
#
loop_
_entity_poly.entity_id
_entity_poly.type
_entity_poly.pdbx_seq_one_letter_code
_entity_poly.pdbx_strand_id
1 'polypeptide(L)'
;MKKKTKQAGPAAWLRENKWTCAVLAAALVLLIVGRLLAAPARVEADQPEERADYESAVVEQVLSDSTEKDPAADNGYRGEQLLLVTVKSGDYQGQQMQVYNYVGPLYGGPLHAGDRATILISSYSDGTVNATVYEFDRLIPLAIVVALFIAAAVIVGGRTGAKSLVALAVTLVCLFGVLLPALMKGANTLLMTFIVCAYVAVVSLTIVGGVQKKSVCAMLGAVAGTALALLFGLLAQALTRVDGLRIEDVEPLLQLRQTGTPIGLRGLLVGGIIISALGAVMDVTMGIASSLAEVHAANPQLSRRELFRSGMNIGRDMVGTMTNTLILAFLGSGFTLILYLYSLGLSFRQLMSSAYVSMEVVSGIASSVGVILSIPLTALITAAVFTREKQQS
;
A
#
# COMPACT_ATOMS: atom_id res chain seq x y z
N MET A 1 2.63 -9.77 45.90
CA MET A 1 3.95 -10.28 45.50
C MET A 1 4.04 -10.22 43.96
N LYS A 2 4.77 -9.25 43.38
CA LYS A 2 5.00 -9.14 41.93
C LYS A 2 6.05 -10.17 41.51
N LYS A 3 5.65 -11.24 40.79
CA LYS A 3 6.60 -12.13 40.12
C LYS A 3 7.37 -11.32 39.07
N LYS A 4 8.64 -11.05 39.33
CA LYS A 4 9.61 -10.56 38.34
C LYS A 4 9.73 -11.64 37.26
N THR A 5 9.12 -11.42 36.10
CA THR A 5 9.38 -12.21 34.87
C THR A 5 10.84 -12.00 34.50
N LYS A 6 11.70 -12.99 34.72
CA LYS A 6 13.07 -13.04 34.18
C LYS A 6 12.96 -12.83 32.67
N GLN A 7 13.57 -11.76 32.17
CA GLN A 7 13.76 -11.61 30.71
C GLN A 7 14.62 -12.79 30.24
N ALA A 8 14.00 -13.70 29.51
CA ALA A 8 14.72 -14.77 28.83
C ALA A 8 15.70 -14.14 27.84
N GLY A 9 16.96 -14.53 27.90
CA GLY A 9 17.97 -14.03 26.97
C GLY A 9 17.62 -14.39 25.52
N PRO A 10 18.21 -13.71 24.50
CA PRO A 10 17.88 -13.89 23.08
C PRO A 10 17.89 -15.36 22.63
N ALA A 11 18.80 -16.17 23.16
CA ALA A 11 18.92 -17.59 22.83
C ALA A 11 17.74 -18.43 23.38
N ALA A 12 17.19 -18.08 24.56
CA ALA A 12 16.03 -18.76 25.11
C ALA A 12 14.76 -18.40 24.32
N TRP A 13 14.61 -17.13 23.94
CA TRP A 13 13.53 -16.68 23.09
C TRP A 13 13.53 -17.37 21.70
N LEU A 14 14.71 -17.53 21.07
CA LEU A 14 14.86 -18.26 19.81
C LEU A 14 14.46 -19.74 19.92
N ARG A 15 14.77 -20.39 21.06
CA ARG A 15 14.37 -21.79 21.30
C ARG A 15 12.86 -21.94 21.47
N GLU A 16 12.21 -21.03 22.18
CA GLU A 16 10.76 -21.03 22.36
C GLU A 16 10.00 -20.71 21.06
N ASN A 17 10.57 -19.88 20.20
CA ASN A 17 9.95 -19.40 18.96
C ASN A 17 10.59 -20.01 17.69
N LYS A 18 11.23 -21.18 17.78
CA LYS A 18 11.96 -21.82 16.67
C LYS A 18 11.15 -21.91 15.36
N TRP A 19 9.87 -22.24 15.44
CA TRP A 19 9.00 -22.34 14.28
C TRP A 19 8.68 -20.97 13.66
N THR A 20 8.45 -19.95 14.49
CA THR A 20 8.28 -18.57 14.02
C THR A 20 9.53 -18.09 13.30
N CYS A 21 10.72 -18.32 13.90
CA CYS A 21 11.99 -17.96 13.27
C CYS A 21 12.23 -18.72 11.96
N ALA A 22 11.89 -20.02 11.90
CA ALA A 22 12.03 -20.81 10.68
C ALA A 22 11.10 -20.30 9.56
N VAL A 23 9.85 -19.97 9.86
CA VAL A 23 8.91 -19.39 8.88
C VAL A 23 9.40 -18.04 8.38
N LEU A 24 9.87 -17.18 9.30
CA LEU A 24 10.38 -15.86 8.92
C LEU A 24 11.68 -15.96 8.11
N ALA A 25 12.57 -16.91 8.43
CA ALA A 25 13.78 -17.15 7.64
C ALA A 25 13.43 -17.66 6.23
N ALA A 26 12.52 -18.62 6.12
CA ALA A 26 12.04 -19.10 4.82
C ALA A 26 11.36 -17.98 4.01
N ALA A 27 10.57 -17.14 4.68
CA ALA A 27 9.95 -15.97 4.06
C ALA A 27 11.01 -14.96 3.56
N LEU A 28 12.04 -14.69 4.35
CA LEU A 28 13.12 -13.79 3.92
C LEU A 28 13.85 -14.34 2.68
N VAL A 29 14.14 -15.65 2.66
CA VAL A 29 14.77 -16.30 1.50
C VAL A 29 13.88 -16.17 0.27
N LEU A 30 12.57 -16.44 0.39
CA LEU A 30 11.61 -16.30 -0.71
C LEU A 30 11.52 -14.84 -1.20
N LEU A 31 11.58 -13.87 -0.30
CA LEU A 31 11.59 -12.45 -0.66
C LEU A 31 12.86 -12.08 -1.41
N ILE A 32 14.04 -12.55 -0.96
CA ILE A 32 15.31 -12.31 -1.64
C ILE A 32 15.28 -12.94 -3.04
N VAL A 33 14.86 -14.21 -3.14
CA VAL A 33 14.73 -14.89 -4.43
C VAL A 33 13.72 -14.17 -5.34
N GLY A 34 12.55 -13.81 -4.82
CA GLY A 34 11.55 -13.03 -5.55
C GLY A 34 12.12 -11.70 -6.05
N ARG A 35 12.88 -10.99 -5.20
CA ARG A 35 13.55 -9.74 -5.57
C ARG A 35 14.60 -9.93 -6.67
N LEU A 36 15.39 -10.99 -6.59
CA LEU A 36 16.41 -11.30 -7.61
C LEU A 36 15.76 -11.66 -8.95
N LEU A 37 14.70 -12.46 -8.94
CA LEU A 37 13.95 -12.83 -10.15
C LEU A 37 13.20 -11.63 -10.74
N ALA A 38 12.71 -10.73 -9.90
CA ALA A 38 11.99 -9.53 -10.26
C ALA A 38 12.90 -8.31 -10.46
N ALA A 39 14.24 -8.48 -10.44
CA ALA A 39 15.17 -7.36 -10.61
C ALA A 39 14.73 -6.43 -11.75
N PRO A 40 14.70 -5.11 -11.55
CA PRO A 40 14.07 -4.20 -12.49
C PRO A 40 14.69 -4.33 -13.87
N ALA A 41 13.87 -4.54 -14.89
CA ALA A 41 14.24 -4.17 -16.24
C ALA A 41 14.41 -2.64 -16.18
N ARG A 42 15.62 -2.14 -16.31
CA ARG A 42 15.81 -0.71 -16.58
C ARG A 42 15.06 -0.45 -17.88
N VAL A 43 14.04 0.38 -17.84
CA VAL A 43 13.54 1.00 -19.05
C VAL A 43 14.68 1.94 -19.45
N GLU A 44 15.53 1.48 -20.38
CA GLU A 44 16.46 2.37 -21.05
C GLU A 44 15.57 3.34 -21.82
N ALA A 45 15.49 4.56 -21.32
CA ALA A 45 14.97 5.66 -22.13
C ALA A 45 15.89 5.75 -23.34
N ASP A 46 15.30 5.53 -24.50
CA ASP A 46 15.99 5.50 -25.82
C ASP A 46 16.36 6.93 -26.25
N GLN A 47 16.87 7.75 -25.33
CA GLN A 47 17.41 9.08 -25.61
C GLN A 47 18.79 9.19 -25.00
N PRO A 48 19.86 8.83 -25.77
CA PRO A 48 21.24 8.97 -25.32
C PRO A 48 21.72 10.42 -25.23
N GLU A 49 20.89 11.41 -25.57
CA GLU A 49 21.32 12.81 -25.69
C GLU A 49 21.05 13.65 -24.44
N GLU A 50 20.24 13.19 -23.48
CA GLU A 50 19.87 13.94 -22.28
C GLU A 50 19.97 13.07 -21.04
N ARG A 51 20.86 13.46 -20.11
CA ARG A 51 20.89 12.90 -18.75
C ARG A 51 20.12 13.82 -17.81
N ALA A 52 19.09 13.33 -17.20
CA ALA A 52 18.24 14.03 -16.25
C ALA A 52 18.54 13.52 -14.83
N ASP A 53 19.12 14.35 -13.98
CA ASP A 53 19.43 14.04 -12.58
C ASP A 53 18.56 14.92 -11.66
N TYR A 54 18.00 14.29 -10.62
CA TYR A 54 17.20 14.98 -9.61
C TYR A 54 18.03 15.15 -8.35
N GLU A 55 18.38 16.42 -8.04
CA GLU A 55 19.29 16.73 -6.95
C GLU A 55 18.64 17.66 -5.92
N SER A 56 19.05 17.49 -4.65
CA SER A 56 18.62 18.40 -3.59
C SER A 56 19.43 19.71 -3.64
N ALA A 57 18.76 20.83 -3.51
CA ALA A 57 19.37 22.14 -3.48
C ALA A 57 18.76 23.02 -2.38
N VAL A 58 19.49 24.04 -1.98
CA VAL A 58 19.00 25.07 -1.06
C VAL A 58 18.96 26.41 -1.79
N VAL A 59 17.84 27.10 -1.68
CA VAL A 59 17.67 28.43 -2.25
C VAL A 59 18.46 29.44 -1.42
N GLU A 60 19.47 30.03 -2.02
CA GLU A 60 20.27 31.09 -1.38
C GLU A 60 19.58 32.45 -1.52
N GLN A 61 19.06 32.74 -2.71
CA GLN A 61 18.44 34.02 -3.01
C GLN A 61 17.39 33.89 -4.11
N VAL A 62 16.34 34.68 -4.02
CA VAL A 62 15.39 34.92 -5.11
C VAL A 62 15.90 36.11 -5.92
N LEU A 63 16.32 35.88 -7.16
CA LEU A 63 16.89 36.90 -8.05
C LEU A 63 15.82 37.71 -8.76
N SER A 64 14.73 37.03 -9.15
CA SER A 64 13.55 37.67 -9.75
C SER A 64 12.31 36.90 -9.33
N ASP A 65 11.24 37.61 -9.10
CA ASP A 65 9.94 37.04 -8.73
C ASP A 65 8.84 37.79 -9.49
N SER A 66 8.17 37.08 -10.38
CA SER A 66 7.01 37.54 -11.14
C SER A 66 5.72 36.79 -10.72
N THR A 67 5.72 36.21 -9.53
CA THR A 67 4.54 35.45 -9.05
C THR A 67 3.44 36.41 -8.58
N GLU A 68 2.23 36.10 -9.02
CA GLU A 68 1.01 36.81 -8.62
C GLU A 68 0.04 35.81 -7.98
N LYS A 69 -0.84 36.33 -7.11
CA LYS A 69 -1.92 35.50 -6.54
C LYS A 69 -2.86 35.02 -7.64
N ASP A 70 -3.11 33.70 -7.65
CA ASP A 70 -4.07 33.11 -8.57
C ASP A 70 -5.50 33.30 -8.02
N PRO A 71 -6.37 34.05 -8.68
CA PRO A 71 -7.74 34.24 -8.22
C PRO A 71 -8.58 32.97 -8.20
N ALA A 72 -8.16 31.95 -8.97
CA ALA A 72 -8.86 30.67 -9.09
C ALA A 72 -8.40 29.62 -8.07
N ALA A 73 -7.35 29.89 -7.30
CA ALA A 73 -6.82 28.96 -6.32
C ALA A 73 -6.70 29.63 -4.95
N ASP A 74 -7.38 29.12 -3.95
CA ASP A 74 -7.30 29.59 -2.56
C ASP A 74 -5.83 29.57 -2.09
N ASN A 75 -5.25 30.78 -1.86
CA ASN A 75 -3.84 30.98 -1.54
C ASN A 75 -2.84 30.46 -2.58
N GLY A 76 -3.26 30.21 -3.81
CA GLY A 76 -2.39 29.83 -4.91
C GLY A 76 -1.66 31.02 -5.52
N TYR A 77 -0.55 30.74 -6.18
CA TYR A 77 0.24 31.69 -6.95
C TYR A 77 0.45 31.14 -8.35
N ARG A 78 0.64 32.02 -9.31
CA ARG A 78 1.07 31.72 -10.68
C ARG A 78 2.18 32.64 -11.08
N GLY A 79 3.09 32.16 -11.92
CA GLY A 79 4.19 32.93 -12.44
C GLY A 79 5.49 32.16 -12.44
N GLU A 80 6.57 32.87 -12.40
CA GLU A 80 7.91 32.27 -12.38
C GLU A 80 8.83 33.05 -11.42
N GLN A 81 9.79 32.31 -10.87
CA GLN A 81 10.88 32.85 -10.07
C GLN A 81 12.21 32.43 -10.69
N LEU A 82 13.18 33.31 -10.70
CA LEU A 82 14.59 33.00 -10.95
C LEU A 82 15.29 32.93 -9.59
N LEU A 83 15.84 31.76 -9.28
CA LEU A 83 16.46 31.48 -7.99
C LEU A 83 17.95 31.22 -8.16
N LEU A 84 18.75 31.66 -7.20
CA LEU A 84 20.12 31.23 -7.02
C LEU A 84 20.09 30.09 -5.97
N VAL A 85 20.54 28.90 -6.36
CA VAL A 85 20.52 27.72 -5.48
C VAL A 85 21.92 27.14 -5.32
N THR A 86 22.19 26.53 -4.17
CA THR A 86 23.40 25.72 -3.95
C THR A 86 23.00 24.26 -3.94
N VAL A 87 23.56 23.46 -4.84
CA VAL A 87 23.30 22.02 -4.96
C VAL A 87 23.90 21.30 -3.76
N LYS A 88 23.16 20.38 -3.14
CA LYS A 88 23.57 19.67 -1.92
C LYS A 88 23.86 18.19 -2.14
N SER A 89 23.51 17.62 -3.30
CA SER A 89 23.73 16.19 -3.63
C SER A 89 24.21 16.03 -5.07
N GLY A 90 24.65 14.83 -5.43
CA GLY A 90 25.03 14.42 -6.77
C GLY A 90 26.34 14.99 -7.31
N ASP A 91 26.49 14.89 -8.64
CA ASP A 91 27.73 15.26 -9.34
C ASP A 91 28.03 16.77 -9.28
N TYR A 92 27.02 17.59 -9.04
CA TYR A 92 27.11 19.04 -8.96
C TYR A 92 27.13 19.58 -7.52
N GLN A 93 27.37 18.73 -6.53
CA GLN A 93 27.36 19.11 -5.11
C GLN A 93 28.30 20.28 -4.83
N GLY A 94 27.81 21.32 -4.16
CA GLY A 94 28.54 22.53 -3.77
C GLY A 94 28.56 23.61 -4.85
N GLN A 95 28.07 23.36 -6.05
CA GLN A 95 27.99 24.37 -7.09
C GLN A 95 26.75 25.28 -6.90
N GLN A 96 26.90 26.53 -7.29
CA GLN A 96 25.79 27.47 -7.36
C GLN A 96 25.26 27.52 -8.79
N MET A 97 23.94 27.45 -8.91
CA MET A 97 23.24 27.50 -10.20
C MET A 97 22.06 28.48 -10.15
N GLN A 98 21.79 29.10 -11.27
CA GLN A 98 20.54 29.84 -11.48
C GLN A 98 19.50 28.84 -12.03
N VAL A 99 18.35 28.78 -11.37
CA VAL A 99 17.28 27.84 -11.74
C VAL A 99 15.93 28.55 -11.83
N TYR A 100 15.15 28.20 -12.82
CA TYR A 100 13.77 28.66 -12.92
C TYR A 100 12.85 27.83 -12.06
N ASN A 101 12.00 28.48 -11.29
CA ASN A 101 10.88 27.88 -10.57
C ASN A 101 9.57 28.32 -11.22
N TYR A 102 8.90 27.41 -11.88
CA TYR A 102 7.55 27.66 -12.42
C TYR A 102 6.53 27.45 -11.32
N VAL A 103 5.73 28.47 -11.04
CA VAL A 103 4.76 28.47 -9.95
C VAL A 103 3.35 28.34 -10.50
N GLY A 104 2.59 27.39 -9.98
CA GLY A 104 1.21 27.18 -10.40
C GLY A 104 0.63 25.87 -9.84
N PRO A 105 -0.68 25.65 -10.01
CA PRO A 105 -1.34 24.46 -9.46
C PRO A 105 -0.74 23.11 -9.87
N LEU A 106 -0.08 23.06 -11.05
CA LEU A 106 0.58 21.87 -11.59
C LEU A 106 2.09 21.84 -11.35
N TYR A 107 2.70 22.96 -10.94
CA TYR A 107 4.16 23.11 -10.87
C TYR A 107 4.68 23.33 -9.44
N GLY A 108 3.80 23.58 -8.49
CA GLY A 108 4.18 23.87 -7.11
C GLY A 108 4.04 25.33 -6.70
N GLY A 109 4.53 25.66 -5.51
CA GLY A 109 4.44 26.99 -4.90
C GLY A 109 5.70 27.83 -5.03
N PRO A 110 5.62 29.15 -4.65
CA PRO A 110 6.79 29.99 -4.59
C PRO A 110 7.77 29.51 -3.51
N LEU A 111 9.06 29.67 -3.78
CA LEU A 111 10.14 29.32 -2.87
C LEU A 111 10.81 30.60 -2.33
N HIS A 112 11.34 30.50 -1.12
CA HIS A 112 12.01 31.60 -0.41
C HIS A 112 13.47 31.23 -0.09
N ALA A 113 14.27 32.21 0.20
CA ALA A 113 15.64 31.99 0.66
C ALA A 113 15.65 31.10 1.91
N GLY A 114 16.48 30.06 1.90
CA GLY A 114 16.56 29.02 2.94
C GLY A 114 15.70 27.80 2.67
N ASP A 115 14.76 27.82 1.72
CA ASP A 115 13.96 26.65 1.37
C ASP A 115 14.81 25.59 0.69
N ARG A 116 14.41 24.33 0.88
CA ARG A 116 14.97 23.20 0.15
C ARG A 116 14.10 22.86 -1.04
N ALA A 117 14.74 22.64 -2.18
CA ALA A 117 14.10 22.26 -3.42
C ALA A 117 14.79 21.02 -4.02
N THR A 118 14.02 20.21 -4.68
CA THR A 118 14.54 19.23 -5.63
C THR A 118 14.64 19.94 -6.98
N ILE A 119 15.82 19.93 -7.58
CA ILE A 119 16.06 20.51 -8.90
C ILE A 119 16.29 19.38 -9.90
N LEU A 120 15.78 19.58 -11.11
CA LEU A 120 16.06 18.75 -12.28
C LEU A 120 17.22 19.37 -13.03
N ILE A 121 18.31 18.64 -13.16
CA ILE A 121 19.50 19.04 -13.92
C ILE A 121 19.53 18.20 -15.19
N SER A 122 19.31 18.84 -16.32
CA SER A 122 19.39 18.22 -17.65
C SER A 122 20.76 18.55 -18.27
N SER A 123 21.55 17.50 -18.50
CA SER A 123 22.88 17.61 -19.14
C SER A 123 22.78 17.05 -20.54
N TYR A 124 23.10 17.89 -21.53
CA TYR A 124 23.03 17.55 -22.94
C TYR A 124 24.41 17.13 -23.48
N SER A 125 24.40 16.37 -24.57
CA SER A 125 25.63 15.90 -25.25
C SER A 125 26.53 17.01 -25.79
N ASP A 126 25.99 18.21 -25.98
CA ASP A 126 26.72 19.40 -26.39
C ASP A 126 27.44 20.13 -25.22
N GLY A 127 27.33 19.60 -24.01
CA GLY A 127 27.90 20.17 -22.78
C GLY A 127 27.03 21.26 -22.14
N THR A 128 25.85 21.55 -22.67
CA THR A 128 24.91 22.45 -22.00
C THR A 128 24.27 21.79 -20.80
N VAL A 129 24.11 22.56 -19.72
CA VAL A 129 23.45 22.13 -18.49
C VAL A 129 22.31 23.09 -18.19
N ASN A 130 21.11 22.57 -18.19
CA ASN A 130 19.91 23.29 -17.77
C ASN A 130 19.45 22.82 -16.41
N ALA A 131 19.06 23.74 -15.53
CA ALA A 131 18.51 23.37 -14.24
C ALA A 131 17.18 24.10 -14.00
N THR A 132 16.19 23.36 -13.56
CA THR A 132 14.87 23.87 -13.19
C THR A 132 14.44 23.30 -11.85
N VAL A 133 13.62 24.04 -11.11
CA VAL A 133 13.01 23.49 -9.90
C VAL A 133 11.99 22.42 -10.33
N TYR A 134 12.15 21.22 -9.78
CA TYR A 134 11.15 20.15 -9.94
C TYR A 134 10.00 20.33 -8.93
N GLU A 135 10.35 20.48 -7.64
CA GLU A 135 9.38 20.64 -6.57
C GLU A 135 10.07 21.03 -5.26
N PHE A 136 9.29 21.44 -4.25
CA PHE A 136 9.77 21.59 -2.87
C PHE A 136 10.30 20.22 -2.35
N ASP A 137 11.47 20.20 -1.72
CA ASP A 137 12.05 18.96 -1.16
C ASP A 137 11.27 18.52 0.07
N ARG A 138 10.37 17.56 -0.13
CA ARG A 138 9.51 17.01 0.93
C ARG A 138 10.16 15.83 1.68
N LEU A 139 11.39 15.45 1.37
CA LEU A 139 12.01 14.25 1.96
C LEU A 139 12.07 14.33 3.49
N ILE A 140 12.59 15.45 4.02
CA ILE A 140 12.71 15.66 5.46
C ILE A 140 11.34 15.82 6.14
N PRO A 141 10.42 16.67 5.66
CA PRO A 141 9.07 16.75 6.20
C PRO A 141 8.34 15.40 6.22
N LEU A 142 8.42 14.63 5.14
CA LEU A 142 7.83 13.29 5.10
C LEU A 142 8.50 12.33 6.09
N ALA A 143 9.83 12.38 6.22
CA ALA A 143 10.54 11.56 7.21
C ALA A 143 10.09 11.88 8.64
N ILE A 144 9.84 13.16 8.96
CA ILE A 144 9.30 13.58 10.25
C ILE A 144 7.89 13.00 10.47
N VAL A 145 6.99 13.10 9.49
CA VAL A 145 5.64 12.53 9.57
C VAL A 145 5.69 11.02 9.78
N VAL A 146 6.55 10.31 9.04
CA VAL A 146 6.75 8.87 9.21
C VAL A 146 7.32 8.55 10.59
N ALA A 147 8.29 9.34 11.09
CA ALA A 147 8.84 9.15 12.43
C ALA A 147 7.79 9.36 13.53
N LEU A 148 6.91 10.36 13.39
CA LEU A 148 5.79 10.58 14.31
C LEU A 148 4.80 9.41 14.29
N PHE A 149 4.47 8.88 13.11
CA PHE A 149 3.64 7.67 12.98
C PHE A 149 4.28 6.46 13.67
N ILE A 150 5.58 6.21 13.44
CA ILE A 150 6.33 5.13 14.08
C ILE A 150 6.32 5.31 15.60
N ALA A 151 6.59 6.52 16.09
CA ALA A 151 6.57 6.83 17.52
C ALA A 151 5.20 6.56 18.14
N ALA A 152 4.12 7.03 17.52
CA ALA A 152 2.76 6.79 17.98
C ALA A 152 2.44 5.29 18.04
N ALA A 153 2.76 4.54 16.98
CA ALA A 153 2.52 3.10 16.91
C ALA A 153 3.30 2.33 18.00
N VAL A 154 4.54 2.73 18.29
CA VAL A 154 5.36 2.08 19.32
C VAL A 154 4.95 2.48 20.73
N ILE A 155 4.64 3.77 20.97
CA ILE A 155 4.23 4.26 22.29
C ILE A 155 2.90 3.63 22.71
N VAL A 156 1.90 3.62 21.82
CA VAL A 156 0.57 3.08 22.11
C VAL A 156 0.53 1.56 22.01
N GLY A 157 1.10 1.00 20.94
CA GLY A 157 1.04 -0.43 20.65
C GLY A 157 2.14 -1.26 21.33
N GLY A 158 3.16 -0.63 21.90
CA GLY A 158 4.28 -1.31 22.55
C GLY A 158 4.97 -2.30 21.62
N ARG A 159 5.23 -3.51 22.12
CA ARG A 159 5.87 -4.59 21.35
C ARG A 159 5.02 -5.06 20.16
N THR A 160 3.70 -5.01 20.29
CA THR A 160 2.79 -5.40 19.19
C THR A 160 2.81 -4.35 18.10
N GLY A 161 2.80 -3.05 18.46
CA GLY A 161 2.95 -1.96 17.51
C GLY A 161 4.27 -2.04 16.72
N ALA A 162 5.40 -2.30 17.41
CA ALA A 162 6.68 -2.51 16.73
C ALA A 162 6.66 -3.69 15.74
N LYS A 163 6.03 -4.82 16.11
CA LYS A 163 5.85 -5.96 15.18
C LYS A 163 4.98 -5.61 13.99
N SER A 164 3.92 -4.84 14.18
CA SER A 164 3.04 -4.39 13.09
C SER A 164 3.79 -3.48 12.11
N LEU A 165 4.67 -2.59 12.59
CA LEU A 165 5.52 -1.77 11.73
C LEU A 165 6.50 -2.62 10.89
N VAL A 166 7.09 -3.67 11.49
CA VAL A 166 7.93 -4.61 10.73
C VAL A 166 7.11 -5.35 9.69
N ALA A 167 5.89 -5.79 10.02
CA ALA A 167 4.99 -6.43 9.06
C ALA A 167 4.62 -5.48 7.91
N LEU A 168 4.34 -4.21 8.22
CA LEU A 168 4.08 -3.17 7.22
C LEU A 168 5.30 -2.95 6.31
N ALA A 169 6.50 -2.86 6.87
CA ALA A 169 7.72 -2.70 6.07
C ALA A 169 7.93 -3.89 5.12
N VAL A 170 7.72 -5.13 5.58
CA VAL A 170 7.76 -6.32 4.73
C VAL A 170 6.71 -6.26 3.62
N THR A 171 5.49 -5.83 3.93
CA THR A 171 4.43 -5.65 2.93
C THR A 171 4.85 -4.67 1.84
N LEU A 172 5.38 -3.50 2.22
CA LEU A 172 5.86 -2.49 1.26
C LEU A 172 7.00 -3.03 0.39
N VAL A 173 7.97 -3.73 1.00
CA VAL A 173 9.06 -4.37 0.26
C VAL A 173 8.54 -5.43 -0.73
N CYS A 174 7.53 -6.22 -0.35
CA CYS A 174 6.92 -7.20 -1.26
C CYS A 174 6.18 -6.52 -2.41
N LEU A 175 5.43 -5.45 -2.15
CA LEU A 175 4.70 -4.73 -3.19
C LEU A 175 5.65 -4.02 -4.15
N PHE A 176 6.52 -3.15 -3.63
CA PHE A 176 7.42 -2.34 -4.45
C PHE A 176 8.62 -3.12 -4.98
N GLY A 177 9.13 -4.09 -4.24
CA GLY A 177 10.34 -4.84 -4.57
C GLY A 177 10.12 -6.12 -5.35
N VAL A 178 8.94 -6.71 -5.29
CA VAL A 178 8.64 -7.99 -5.96
C VAL A 178 7.47 -7.84 -6.93
N LEU A 179 6.31 -7.36 -6.46
CA LEU A 179 5.11 -7.30 -7.30
C LEU A 179 5.29 -6.35 -8.48
N LEU A 180 5.60 -5.08 -8.24
CA LEU A 180 5.71 -4.10 -9.32
C LEU A 180 6.77 -4.48 -10.36
N PRO A 181 8.02 -4.87 -9.99
CA PRO A 181 8.99 -5.32 -10.99
C PRO A 181 8.57 -6.56 -11.75
N ALA A 182 7.84 -7.49 -11.13
CA ALA A 182 7.32 -8.67 -11.82
C ALA A 182 6.25 -8.30 -12.84
N LEU A 183 5.36 -7.36 -12.52
CA LEU A 183 4.35 -6.85 -13.45
C LEU A 183 4.99 -6.11 -14.63
N MET A 184 6.04 -5.34 -14.40
CA MET A 184 6.82 -4.67 -15.45
C MET A 184 7.48 -5.65 -16.42
N LYS A 185 7.78 -6.88 -15.96
CA LYS A 185 8.29 -7.97 -16.81
C LYS A 185 7.20 -8.79 -17.50
N GLY A 186 5.94 -8.38 -17.41
CA GLY A 186 4.83 -9.06 -18.07
C GLY A 186 4.27 -10.26 -17.31
N ALA A 187 4.57 -10.41 -16.02
CA ALA A 187 3.94 -11.46 -15.22
C ALA A 187 2.41 -11.31 -15.22
N ASN A 188 1.71 -12.44 -15.10
CA ASN A 188 0.25 -12.40 -14.99
C ASN A 188 -0.17 -11.63 -13.73
N THR A 189 -0.83 -10.48 -13.93
CA THR A 189 -1.16 -9.54 -12.87
C THR A 189 -1.98 -10.18 -11.75
N LEU A 190 -3.04 -10.93 -12.10
CA LEU A 190 -3.94 -11.53 -11.12
C LEU A 190 -3.23 -12.60 -10.29
N LEU A 191 -2.51 -13.50 -10.96
CA LEU A 191 -1.81 -14.59 -10.29
C LEU A 191 -0.70 -14.06 -9.39
N MET A 192 0.11 -13.12 -9.91
CA MET A 192 1.23 -12.58 -9.15
C MET A 192 0.76 -11.76 -7.95
N THR A 193 -0.26 -10.91 -8.13
CA THR A 193 -0.86 -10.15 -7.02
C THR A 193 -1.42 -11.09 -5.96
N PHE A 194 -2.15 -12.14 -6.35
CA PHE A 194 -2.70 -13.11 -5.40
C PHE A 194 -1.59 -13.83 -4.62
N ILE A 195 -0.52 -14.29 -5.30
CA ILE A 195 0.61 -14.97 -4.64
C ILE A 195 1.30 -14.03 -3.65
N VAL A 196 1.59 -12.79 -4.05
CA VAL A 196 2.24 -11.81 -3.18
C VAL A 196 1.33 -11.46 -1.99
N CYS A 197 0.04 -11.25 -2.21
CA CYS A 197 -0.90 -10.97 -1.12
C CYS A 197 -1.05 -12.16 -0.15
N ALA A 198 -1.11 -13.39 -0.65
CA ALA A 198 -1.14 -14.59 0.20
C ALA A 198 0.15 -14.73 1.02
N TYR A 199 1.30 -14.47 0.40
CA TYR A 199 2.59 -14.44 1.09
C TYR A 199 2.62 -13.36 2.19
N VAL A 200 2.21 -12.12 1.87
CA VAL A 200 2.13 -11.01 2.82
C VAL A 200 1.21 -11.36 3.99
N ALA A 201 0.04 -11.96 3.74
CA ALA A 201 -0.87 -12.39 4.81
C ALA A 201 -0.19 -13.38 5.77
N VAL A 202 0.46 -14.40 5.23
CA VAL A 202 1.14 -15.44 6.05
C VAL A 202 2.28 -14.81 6.86
N VAL A 203 3.12 -13.99 6.25
CA VAL A 203 4.28 -13.40 6.92
C VAL A 203 3.85 -12.37 7.97
N SER A 204 2.93 -11.47 7.63
CA SER A 204 2.45 -10.43 8.55
C SER A 204 1.76 -11.02 9.77
N LEU A 205 0.87 -12.00 9.57
CA LEU A 205 0.20 -12.69 10.69
C LEU A 205 1.18 -13.52 11.53
N THR A 206 2.26 -14.05 10.92
CA THR A 206 3.34 -14.73 11.65
C THR A 206 4.15 -13.74 12.50
N ILE A 207 4.50 -12.55 11.97
CA ILE A 207 5.25 -11.53 12.71
C ILE A 207 4.45 -11.04 13.91
N VAL A 208 3.16 -10.75 13.73
CA VAL A 208 2.30 -10.19 14.76
C VAL A 208 1.89 -11.25 15.78
N GLY A 209 1.33 -12.37 15.32
CA GLY A 209 0.71 -13.40 16.15
C GLY A 209 1.59 -14.60 16.50
N GLY A 210 2.76 -14.75 15.85
CA GLY A 210 3.59 -15.95 15.95
C GLY A 210 2.95 -17.16 15.27
N VAL A 211 3.65 -18.32 15.30
CA VAL A 211 3.12 -19.59 14.76
C VAL A 211 2.32 -20.28 15.87
N GLN A 212 1.08 -19.86 16.06
CA GLN A 212 0.10 -20.44 16.97
C GLN A 212 -1.09 -20.97 16.19
N LYS A 213 -1.87 -21.90 16.77
CA LYS A 213 -3.06 -22.45 16.10
C LYS A 213 -4.01 -21.37 15.61
N LYS A 214 -4.28 -20.36 16.45
CA LYS A 214 -5.14 -19.22 16.06
C LYS A 214 -4.57 -18.42 14.88
N SER A 215 -3.26 -18.20 14.85
CA SER A 215 -2.61 -17.49 13.74
C SER A 215 -2.66 -18.30 12.44
N VAL A 216 -2.47 -19.62 12.51
CA VAL A 216 -2.61 -20.48 11.33
C VAL A 216 -4.04 -20.47 10.80
N CYS A 217 -5.05 -20.52 11.69
CA CYS A 217 -6.45 -20.39 11.26
C CYS A 217 -6.72 -19.05 10.61
N ALA A 218 -6.18 -17.95 11.15
CA ALA A 218 -6.27 -16.61 10.57
C ALA A 218 -5.58 -16.53 9.20
N MET A 219 -4.39 -17.12 9.04
CA MET A 219 -3.66 -17.17 7.76
C MET A 219 -4.49 -17.88 6.68
N LEU A 220 -5.03 -19.05 6.99
CA LEU A 220 -5.87 -19.80 6.06
C LEU A 220 -7.16 -19.02 5.72
N GLY A 221 -7.77 -18.40 6.73
CA GLY A 221 -8.92 -17.53 6.54
C GLY A 221 -8.60 -16.32 5.66
N ALA A 222 -7.43 -15.68 5.85
CA ALA A 222 -7.01 -14.52 5.08
C ALA A 222 -6.74 -14.90 3.62
N VAL A 223 -6.03 -15.99 3.36
CA VAL A 223 -5.77 -16.44 1.98
C VAL A 223 -7.09 -16.82 1.29
N ALA A 224 -8.00 -17.52 1.97
CA ALA A 224 -9.30 -17.86 1.42
C ALA A 224 -10.18 -16.63 1.18
N GLY A 225 -10.20 -15.68 2.12
CA GLY A 225 -10.93 -14.41 1.97
C GLY A 225 -10.41 -13.57 0.80
N THR A 226 -9.09 -13.50 0.64
CA THR A 226 -8.44 -12.83 -0.50
C THR A 226 -8.77 -13.52 -1.83
N ALA A 227 -8.83 -14.86 -1.86
CA ALA A 227 -9.27 -15.61 -3.04
C ALA A 227 -10.73 -15.29 -3.41
N LEU A 228 -11.62 -15.14 -2.41
CA LEU A 228 -13.01 -14.76 -2.65
C LEU A 228 -13.14 -13.30 -3.12
N ALA A 229 -12.30 -12.39 -2.62
CA ALA A 229 -12.21 -11.03 -3.14
C ALA A 229 -11.79 -11.01 -4.62
N LEU A 230 -10.80 -11.83 -4.98
CA LEU A 230 -10.39 -12.03 -6.38
C LEU A 230 -11.55 -12.52 -7.25
N LEU A 231 -12.22 -13.60 -6.84
CA LEU A 231 -13.32 -14.20 -7.60
C LEU A 231 -14.48 -13.21 -7.77
N PHE A 232 -14.85 -12.52 -6.70
CA PHE A 232 -15.91 -11.52 -6.77
C PHE A 232 -15.49 -10.29 -7.58
N GLY A 233 -14.23 -9.85 -7.49
CA GLY A 233 -13.69 -8.78 -8.32
C GLY A 233 -13.74 -9.12 -9.81
N LEU A 234 -13.39 -10.35 -10.20
CA LEU A 234 -13.53 -10.83 -11.57
C LEU A 234 -14.99 -10.86 -12.05
N LEU A 235 -15.91 -11.33 -11.18
CA LEU A 235 -17.33 -11.33 -11.47
C LEU A 235 -17.86 -9.91 -11.64
N ALA A 236 -17.52 -9.00 -10.74
CA ALA A 236 -17.95 -7.61 -10.80
C ALA A 236 -17.40 -6.92 -12.05
N GLN A 237 -16.13 -7.14 -12.39
CA GLN A 237 -15.52 -6.65 -13.62
C GLN A 237 -16.25 -7.16 -14.88
N ALA A 238 -16.61 -8.44 -14.91
CA ALA A 238 -17.33 -9.02 -16.03
C ALA A 238 -18.75 -8.44 -16.18
N LEU A 239 -19.46 -8.22 -15.06
CA LEU A 239 -20.82 -7.67 -15.06
C LEU A 239 -20.84 -6.19 -15.43
N THR A 240 -19.91 -5.40 -14.91
CA THR A 240 -19.87 -3.94 -15.14
C THR A 240 -19.12 -3.54 -16.38
N ARG A 241 -18.36 -4.47 -17.00
CA ARG A 241 -17.48 -4.22 -18.14
C ARG A 241 -16.46 -3.10 -17.88
N VAL A 242 -16.05 -2.95 -16.63
CA VAL A 242 -15.01 -2.00 -16.21
C VAL A 242 -13.68 -2.73 -16.20
N ASP A 243 -12.77 -2.36 -17.08
CA ASP A 243 -11.50 -3.06 -17.30
C ASP A 243 -10.28 -2.42 -16.60
N GLY A 244 -10.48 -1.26 -15.97
CA GLY A 244 -9.39 -0.50 -15.31
C GLY A 244 -8.44 0.18 -16.31
N LEU A 245 -8.73 0.15 -17.62
CA LEU A 245 -7.91 0.73 -18.68
C LEU A 245 -8.39 2.11 -19.13
N ARG A 246 -9.50 2.59 -18.58
CA ARG A 246 -10.15 3.84 -18.99
C ARG A 246 -9.96 4.95 -17.95
N ILE A 247 -8.77 5.01 -17.36
CA ILE A 247 -8.40 6.04 -16.38
C ILE A 247 -7.26 6.85 -16.96
N GLU A 248 -7.23 8.13 -16.69
CA GLU A 248 -6.14 9.02 -17.09
C GLU A 248 -4.77 8.53 -16.63
N ASP A 249 -4.70 7.94 -15.42
CA ASP A 249 -3.48 7.38 -14.85
C ASP A 249 -2.92 6.15 -15.59
N VAL A 250 -3.68 5.53 -16.49
CA VAL A 250 -3.22 4.36 -17.26
C VAL A 250 -2.51 4.79 -18.56
N GLU A 251 -2.73 6.00 -19.02
CA GLU A 251 -2.12 6.49 -20.27
C GLU A 251 -0.58 6.36 -20.28
N PRO A 252 0.16 6.74 -19.22
CA PRO A 252 1.61 6.50 -19.17
C PRO A 252 1.99 5.01 -19.25
N LEU A 253 1.18 4.11 -18.68
CA LEU A 253 1.41 2.66 -18.78
C LEU A 253 1.13 2.12 -20.18
N LEU A 254 0.15 2.69 -20.89
CA LEU A 254 -0.11 2.36 -22.30
C LEU A 254 1.05 2.80 -23.18
N GLN A 255 1.61 3.99 -22.97
CA GLN A 255 2.79 4.48 -23.67
C GLN A 255 4.01 3.57 -23.41
N LEU A 256 4.29 3.20 -22.16
CA LEU A 256 5.35 2.24 -21.83
C LEU A 256 5.17 0.90 -22.54
N ARG A 257 3.95 0.44 -22.72
CA ARG A 257 3.67 -0.78 -23.48
C ARG A 257 3.95 -0.60 -24.97
N GLN A 258 3.67 0.57 -25.54
CA GLN A 258 3.97 0.89 -26.94
C GLN A 258 5.49 0.93 -27.21
N THR A 259 6.29 1.34 -26.21
CA THR A 259 7.77 1.32 -26.28
C THR A 259 8.38 -0.07 -26.05
N GLY A 260 7.55 -1.13 -25.98
CA GLY A 260 8.04 -2.52 -25.92
C GLY A 260 8.10 -3.13 -24.52
N THR A 261 7.71 -2.39 -23.47
CA THR A 261 7.67 -2.95 -22.10
C THR A 261 6.48 -3.92 -21.98
N PRO A 262 6.68 -5.19 -21.60
CA PRO A 262 5.63 -6.23 -21.62
C PRO A 262 4.67 -6.13 -20.44
N ILE A 263 4.14 -4.96 -20.10
CA ILE A 263 3.27 -4.76 -18.91
C ILE A 263 1.92 -5.44 -19.13
N GLY A 264 1.51 -6.26 -18.14
CA GLY A 264 0.19 -6.87 -18.09
C GLY A 264 -0.86 -5.90 -17.53
N LEU A 265 -1.52 -5.14 -18.40
CA LEU A 265 -2.54 -4.17 -17.98
C LEU A 265 -3.86 -4.83 -17.57
N ARG A 266 -4.16 -6.02 -18.11
CA ARG A 266 -5.37 -6.75 -17.75
C ARG A 266 -5.29 -7.21 -16.30
N GLY A 267 -6.33 -6.94 -15.54
CA GLY A 267 -6.45 -7.35 -14.14
C GLY A 267 -5.84 -6.37 -13.13
N LEU A 268 -5.34 -5.20 -13.55
CA LEU A 268 -4.86 -4.17 -12.61
C LEU A 268 -5.95 -3.75 -11.62
N LEU A 269 -7.18 -3.52 -12.09
CA LEU A 269 -8.32 -3.21 -11.24
C LEU A 269 -8.53 -4.28 -10.16
N VAL A 270 -8.60 -5.55 -10.58
CA VAL A 270 -8.83 -6.66 -9.63
C VAL A 270 -7.61 -6.86 -8.73
N GLY A 271 -6.39 -6.63 -9.25
CA GLY A 271 -5.18 -6.60 -8.44
C GLY A 271 -5.25 -5.54 -7.33
N GLY A 272 -5.68 -4.33 -7.67
CA GLY A 272 -5.93 -3.25 -6.70
C GLY A 272 -6.97 -3.65 -5.64
N ILE A 273 -8.08 -4.27 -6.05
CA ILE A 273 -9.11 -4.80 -5.14
C ILE A 273 -8.52 -5.81 -4.14
N ILE A 274 -7.67 -6.73 -4.61
CA ILE A 274 -7.04 -7.73 -3.73
C ILE A 274 -6.12 -7.06 -2.71
N ILE A 275 -5.30 -6.11 -3.15
CA ILE A 275 -4.36 -5.40 -2.28
C ILE A 275 -5.12 -4.59 -1.23
N SER A 276 -6.16 -3.87 -1.62
CA SER A 276 -6.96 -3.04 -0.71
C SER A 276 -7.77 -3.88 0.29
N ALA A 277 -8.29 -5.02 -0.14
CA ALA A 277 -9.01 -5.94 0.75
C ALA A 277 -8.10 -6.61 1.77
N LEU A 278 -6.81 -6.85 1.44
CA LEU A 278 -5.90 -7.68 2.21
C LEU A 278 -5.79 -7.23 3.68
N GLY A 279 -5.60 -5.92 3.93
CA GLY A 279 -5.47 -5.37 5.28
C GLY A 279 -6.69 -5.70 6.14
N ALA A 280 -7.87 -5.34 5.67
CA ALA A 280 -9.13 -5.56 6.39
C ALA A 280 -9.45 -7.06 6.56
N VAL A 281 -9.15 -7.89 5.56
CA VAL A 281 -9.30 -9.35 5.66
C VAL A 281 -8.38 -9.92 6.75
N MET A 282 -7.11 -9.47 6.82
CA MET A 282 -6.18 -9.92 7.87
C MET A 282 -6.67 -9.55 9.27
N ASP A 283 -7.16 -8.33 9.45
CA ASP A 283 -7.64 -7.84 10.75
C ASP A 283 -8.87 -8.64 11.22
N VAL A 284 -9.83 -8.86 10.33
CA VAL A 284 -11.05 -9.62 10.64
C VAL A 284 -10.73 -11.08 10.92
N THR A 285 -9.89 -11.72 10.11
CA THR A 285 -9.56 -13.14 10.29
C THR A 285 -8.76 -13.38 11.56
N MET A 286 -7.82 -12.47 11.90
CA MET A 286 -7.09 -12.56 13.16
C MET A 286 -7.98 -12.27 14.36
N GLY A 287 -8.88 -11.29 14.26
CA GLY A 287 -9.86 -10.97 15.30
C GLY A 287 -10.78 -12.16 15.62
N ILE A 288 -11.37 -12.77 14.59
CA ILE A 288 -12.24 -13.94 14.76
C ILE A 288 -11.46 -15.14 15.33
N ALA A 289 -10.30 -15.48 14.76
CA ALA A 289 -9.51 -16.60 15.20
C ALA A 289 -9.03 -16.44 16.66
N SER A 290 -8.63 -15.23 17.05
CA SER A 290 -8.24 -14.91 18.43
C SER A 290 -9.42 -15.00 19.38
N SER A 291 -10.57 -14.39 19.04
CA SER A 291 -11.77 -14.42 19.88
C SER A 291 -12.29 -15.86 20.06
N LEU A 292 -12.30 -16.66 19.01
CA LEU A 292 -12.71 -18.08 19.11
C LEU A 292 -11.74 -18.92 19.93
N ALA A 293 -10.44 -18.62 19.88
CA ALA A 293 -9.46 -19.27 20.74
C ALA A 293 -9.73 -18.97 22.23
N GLU A 294 -10.07 -17.72 22.57
CA GLU A 294 -10.43 -17.33 23.94
C GLU A 294 -11.77 -17.97 24.38
N VAL A 295 -12.79 -17.98 23.51
CA VAL A 295 -14.07 -18.64 23.80
C VAL A 295 -13.88 -20.13 24.06
N HIS A 296 -13.05 -20.81 23.26
CA HIS A 296 -12.73 -22.22 23.47
C HIS A 296 -11.91 -22.46 24.74
N ALA A 297 -10.97 -21.58 25.07
CA ALA A 297 -10.18 -21.65 26.31
C ALA A 297 -11.08 -21.47 27.55
N ALA A 298 -12.09 -20.60 27.48
CA ALA A 298 -13.05 -20.39 28.57
C ALA A 298 -14.02 -21.58 28.73
N ASN A 299 -14.43 -22.22 27.64
CA ASN A 299 -15.28 -23.42 27.66
C ASN A 299 -14.82 -24.44 26.62
N PRO A 300 -13.93 -25.38 27.02
CA PRO A 300 -13.42 -26.42 26.12
C PRO A 300 -14.47 -27.46 25.70
N GLN A 301 -15.66 -27.44 26.31
CA GLN A 301 -16.74 -28.42 26.02
C GLN A 301 -17.59 -28.03 24.82
N LEU A 302 -17.42 -26.81 24.28
CA LEU A 302 -18.19 -26.36 23.13
C LEU A 302 -18.00 -27.29 21.92
N SER A 303 -19.13 -27.62 21.29
CA SER A 303 -19.14 -28.37 20.03
C SER A 303 -18.64 -27.46 18.88
N ARG A 304 -18.22 -28.09 17.77
CA ARG A 304 -17.82 -27.37 16.55
C ARG A 304 -18.92 -26.40 16.07
N ARG A 305 -20.17 -26.80 16.17
CA ARG A 305 -21.31 -25.95 15.73
C ARG A 305 -21.51 -24.75 16.64
N GLU A 306 -21.38 -24.91 17.94
CA GLU A 306 -21.50 -23.81 18.92
C GLU A 306 -20.34 -22.84 18.77
N LEU A 307 -19.10 -23.33 18.61
CA LEU A 307 -17.92 -22.49 18.39
C LEU A 307 -18.04 -21.72 17.06
N PHE A 308 -18.48 -22.37 15.98
CA PHE A 308 -18.78 -21.69 14.71
C PHE A 308 -19.85 -20.61 14.87
N ARG A 309 -20.94 -20.89 15.60
CA ARG A 309 -22.00 -19.92 15.86
C ARG A 309 -21.49 -18.71 16.64
N SER A 310 -20.63 -18.92 17.62
CA SER A 310 -19.94 -17.83 18.36
C SER A 310 -19.08 -16.98 17.42
N GLY A 311 -18.33 -17.59 16.51
CA GLY A 311 -17.54 -16.89 15.50
C GLY A 311 -18.41 -16.05 14.55
N MET A 312 -19.55 -16.60 14.12
CA MET A 312 -20.49 -15.86 13.29
C MET A 312 -21.14 -14.67 14.02
N ASN A 313 -21.40 -14.80 15.32
CA ASN A 313 -21.93 -13.68 16.10
C ASN A 313 -20.89 -12.56 16.22
N ILE A 314 -19.65 -12.90 16.60
CA ILE A 314 -18.53 -11.94 16.64
C ILE A 314 -18.31 -11.29 15.25
N GLY A 315 -18.33 -12.11 14.20
CA GLY A 315 -18.14 -11.63 12.83
C GLY A 315 -19.21 -10.66 12.36
N ARG A 316 -20.49 -10.84 12.77
CA ARG A 316 -21.58 -9.91 12.41
C ARG A 316 -21.34 -8.50 12.91
N ASP A 317 -20.80 -8.36 14.12
CA ASP A 317 -20.47 -7.04 14.67
C ASP A 317 -19.35 -6.37 13.86
N MET A 318 -18.40 -7.17 13.36
CA MET A 318 -17.29 -6.69 12.53
C MET A 318 -17.72 -6.30 11.10
N VAL A 319 -18.73 -6.97 10.52
CA VAL A 319 -19.21 -6.66 9.15
C VAL A 319 -19.55 -5.18 9.00
N GLY A 320 -20.38 -4.66 9.90
CA GLY A 320 -20.88 -3.28 9.82
C GLY A 320 -19.74 -2.26 9.88
N THR A 321 -18.81 -2.43 10.82
CA THR A 321 -17.70 -1.49 11.01
C THR A 321 -16.67 -1.56 9.88
N MET A 322 -16.23 -2.75 9.50
CA MET A 322 -15.19 -2.92 8.48
C MET A 322 -15.67 -2.57 7.08
N THR A 323 -16.89 -2.95 6.71
CA THR A 323 -17.48 -2.59 5.40
C THR A 323 -17.61 -1.07 5.26
N ASN A 324 -18.14 -0.42 6.30
CA ASN A 324 -18.29 1.04 6.31
C ASN A 324 -16.93 1.75 6.19
N THR A 325 -15.92 1.27 6.93
CA THR A 325 -14.56 1.82 6.86
C THR A 325 -13.97 1.70 5.45
N LEU A 326 -14.13 0.56 4.78
CA LEU A 326 -13.64 0.38 3.41
C LEU A 326 -14.34 1.29 2.41
N ILE A 327 -15.67 1.36 2.45
CA ILE A 327 -16.44 2.23 1.55
C ILE A 327 -16.06 3.69 1.77
N LEU A 328 -15.93 4.14 3.01
CA LEU A 328 -15.51 5.52 3.31
C LEU A 328 -14.07 5.79 2.89
N ALA A 329 -13.17 4.82 2.99
CA ALA A 329 -11.79 4.97 2.53
C ALA A 329 -11.74 5.18 1.00
N PHE A 330 -12.51 4.40 0.22
CA PHE A 330 -12.61 4.59 -1.23
C PHE A 330 -13.28 5.91 -1.60
N LEU A 331 -14.39 6.27 -0.96
CA LEU A 331 -15.03 7.57 -1.18
C LEU A 331 -14.10 8.73 -0.83
N GLY A 332 -13.31 8.59 0.23
CA GLY A 332 -12.34 9.60 0.63
C GLY A 332 -11.20 9.77 -0.37
N SER A 333 -10.69 8.68 -0.93
CA SER A 333 -9.63 8.74 -1.96
C SER A 333 -10.11 9.39 -3.25
N GLY A 334 -11.36 9.13 -3.67
CA GLY A 334 -11.98 9.71 -4.87
C GLY A 334 -12.70 11.04 -4.66
N PHE A 335 -12.64 11.63 -3.44
CA PHE A 335 -13.51 12.76 -3.06
C PHE A 335 -13.42 13.96 -3.99
N THR A 336 -12.21 14.37 -4.36
CA THR A 336 -11.98 15.53 -5.26
C THR A 336 -12.65 15.32 -6.63
N LEU A 337 -12.51 14.13 -7.20
CA LEU A 337 -13.13 13.84 -8.49
C LEU A 337 -14.65 13.70 -8.37
N ILE A 338 -15.15 13.12 -7.29
CA ILE A 338 -16.60 13.06 -7.04
C ILE A 338 -17.17 14.48 -6.95
N LEU A 339 -16.48 15.39 -6.26
CA LEU A 339 -16.87 16.80 -6.17
C LEU A 339 -16.86 17.46 -7.56
N TYR A 340 -15.82 17.23 -8.35
CA TYR A 340 -15.75 17.73 -9.73
C TYR A 340 -16.90 17.23 -10.58
N LEU A 341 -17.17 15.93 -10.59
CA LEU A 341 -18.27 15.36 -11.34
C LEU A 341 -19.65 15.86 -10.87
N TYR A 342 -19.80 16.08 -9.56
CA TYR A 342 -20.99 16.68 -8.99
C TYR A 342 -21.19 18.13 -9.45
N SER A 343 -20.10 18.91 -9.54
CA SER A 343 -20.15 20.30 -9.98
C SER A 343 -20.58 20.47 -11.46
N LEU A 344 -20.38 19.40 -12.27
CA LEU A 344 -20.83 19.38 -13.67
C LEU A 344 -22.34 19.20 -13.82
N GLY A 345 -23.09 19.01 -12.74
CA GLY A 345 -24.55 18.81 -12.77
C GLY A 345 -24.98 17.54 -13.52
N LEU A 346 -24.12 16.50 -13.52
CA LEU A 346 -24.39 15.24 -14.21
C LEU A 346 -25.62 14.54 -13.64
N SER A 347 -26.42 13.94 -14.51
CA SER A 347 -27.51 13.07 -14.05
C SER A 347 -26.95 11.82 -13.35
N PHE A 348 -27.71 11.22 -12.44
CA PHE A 348 -27.32 9.99 -11.75
C PHE A 348 -26.90 8.88 -12.73
N ARG A 349 -27.60 8.76 -13.85
CA ARG A 349 -27.25 7.78 -14.90
C ARG A 349 -25.88 8.06 -15.52
N GLN A 350 -25.56 9.31 -15.82
CA GLN A 350 -24.23 9.69 -16.33
C GLN A 350 -23.14 9.43 -15.31
N LEU A 351 -23.38 9.78 -14.04
CA LEU A 351 -22.44 9.56 -12.95
C LEU A 351 -22.13 8.06 -12.80
N MET A 352 -23.17 7.22 -12.71
CA MET A 352 -23.00 5.76 -12.57
C MET A 352 -22.45 5.09 -13.83
N SER A 353 -22.56 5.70 -15.01
CA SER A 353 -21.97 5.22 -16.24
C SER A 353 -20.54 5.71 -16.46
N SER A 354 -20.03 6.61 -15.60
CA SER A 354 -18.62 7.01 -15.63
C SER A 354 -17.75 5.81 -15.25
N ALA A 355 -16.74 5.55 -16.06
CA ALA A 355 -15.80 4.44 -15.82
C ALA A 355 -15.10 4.60 -14.46
N TYR A 356 -14.73 5.82 -14.09
CA TYR A 356 -14.05 6.12 -12.84
C TYR A 356 -14.93 5.83 -11.62
N VAL A 357 -16.15 6.40 -11.57
CA VAL A 357 -17.08 6.15 -10.46
C VAL A 357 -17.44 4.67 -10.36
N SER A 358 -17.66 4.01 -11.51
CA SER A 358 -17.92 2.58 -11.55
C SER A 358 -16.77 1.76 -10.98
N MET A 359 -15.52 2.16 -11.22
CA MET A 359 -14.34 1.47 -10.67
C MET A 359 -14.24 1.63 -9.17
N GLU A 360 -14.44 2.84 -8.63
CA GLU A 360 -14.40 3.07 -7.19
C GLU A 360 -15.49 2.28 -6.47
N VAL A 361 -16.72 2.28 -7.03
CA VAL A 361 -17.84 1.49 -6.50
C VAL A 361 -17.54 0.00 -6.53
N VAL A 362 -17.04 -0.52 -7.67
CA VAL A 362 -16.69 -1.94 -7.80
C VAL A 362 -15.57 -2.31 -6.84
N SER A 363 -14.54 -1.47 -6.70
CA SER A 363 -13.40 -1.71 -5.80
C SER A 363 -13.85 -1.75 -4.34
N GLY A 364 -14.65 -0.78 -3.90
CA GLY A 364 -15.17 -0.72 -2.54
C GLY A 364 -16.07 -1.91 -2.20
N ILE A 365 -17.00 -2.27 -3.10
CA ILE A 365 -17.93 -3.40 -2.89
C ILE A 365 -17.16 -4.73 -2.93
N ALA A 366 -16.30 -4.95 -3.91
CA ALA A 366 -15.60 -6.22 -4.06
C ALA A 366 -14.62 -6.47 -2.90
N SER A 367 -13.92 -5.45 -2.44
CA SER A 367 -13.08 -5.53 -1.23
C SER A 367 -13.90 -5.86 0.00
N SER A 368 -15.05 -5.21 0.18
CA SER A 368 -15.97 -5.45 1.30
C SER A 368 -16.55 -6.87 1.28
N VAL A 369 -16.90 -7.41 0.11
CA VAL A 369 -17.39 -8.80 -0.04
C VAL A 369 -16.30 -9.79 0.37
N GLY A 370 -15.03 -9.54 -0.01
CA GLY A 370 -13.90 -10.35 0.44
C GLY A 370 -13.80 -10.42 1.96
N VAL A 371 -13.95 -9.29 2.64
CA VAL A 371 -13.97 -9.20 4.11
C VAL A 371 -15.15 -9.96 4.70
N ILE A 372 -16.36 -9.73 4.20
CA ILE A 372 -17.58 -10.38 4.69
C ILE A 372 -17.49 -11.90 4.56
N LEU A 373 -17.04 -12.40 3.41
CA LEU A 373 -16.95 -13.84 3.16
C LEU A 373 -15.77 -14.50 3.88
N SER A 374 -14.73 -13.75 4.29
CA SER A 374 -13.65 -14.28 5.11
C SER A 374 -14.12 -14.69 6.52
N ILE A 375 -15.20 -14.09 7.03
CA ILE A 375 -15.75 -14.34 8.36
C ILE A 375 -16.21 -15.80 8.53
N PRO A 376 -17.19 -16.30 7.73
CA PRO A 376 -17.65 -17.68 7.88
C PRO A 376 -16.53 -18.68 7.60
N LEU A 377 -15.61 -18.41 6.69
CA LEU A 377 -14.49 -19.31 6.41
C LEU A 377 -13.54 -19.41 7.61
N THR A 378 -13.15 -18.26 8.18
CA THR A 378 -12.27 -18.24 9.36
C THR A 378 -12.93 -18.88 10.55
N ALA A 379 -14.21 -18.60 10.80
CA ALA A 379 -14.98 -19.22 11.88
C ALA A 379 -15.07 -20.75 11.71
N LEU A 380 -15.30 -21.24 10.49
CA LEU A 380 -15.36 -22.65 10.17
C LEU A 380 -14.01 -23.37 10.37
N ILE A 381 -12.93 -22.76 9.84
CA ILE A 381 -11.57 -23.27 9.97
C ILE A 381 -11.17 -23.35 11.44
N THR A 382 -11.39 -22.26 12.18
CA THR A 382 -11.03 -22.16 13.59
C THR A 382 -11.83 -23.16 14.44
N ALA A 383 -13.15 -23.24 14.24
CA ALA A 383 -13.97 -24.22 14.93
C ALA A 383 -13.54 -25.67 14.63
N ALA A 384 -13.18 -25.97 13.38
CA ALA A 384 -12.71 -27.31 13.01
C ALA A 384 -11.37 -27.66 13.65
N VAL A 385 -10.43 -26.73 13.68
CA VAL A 385 -9.08 -26.95 14.24
C VAL A 385 -9.12 -27.14 15.75
N PHE A 386 -9.84 -26.27 16.47
CA PHE A 386 -9.88 -26.33 17.93
C PHE A 386 -10.72 -27.49 18.50
N THR A 387 -11.72 -27.97 17.77
CA THR A 387 -12.54 -29.13 18.25
C THR A 387 -12.02 -30.51 17.82
N ARG A 388 -11.06 -30.59 16.90
CA ARG A 388 -10.47 -31.87 16.44
C ARG A 388 -9.67 -32.57 17.52
N GLU A 389 -9.06 -31.87 18.46
CA GLU A 389 -8.25 -32.48 19.54
C GLU A 389 -9.07 -33.33 20.51
N LYS A 390 -10.38 -33.10 20.60
CA LYS A 390 -11.28 -33.87 21.47
C LYS A 390 -11.55 -35.29 20.97
N GLN A 391 -11.32 -35.57 19.70
CA GLN A 391 -11.53 -36.89 19.11
C GLN A 391 -10.30 -37.82 19.20
N GLN A 392 -9.15 -37.27 19.60
CA GLN A 392 -7.89 -37.98 19.68
C GLN A 392 -7.39 -38.22 21.13
N SER A 393 -8.05 -37.62 22.12
CA SER A 393 -7.85 -37.87 23.56
C SER A 393 -9.01 -38.71 24.14
#